data_873671607894424b202478cba0a346af
#
_entry.id   873671607894424b202478cba0a346af
#
_cell.length_a   1.000
_cell.length_b   1.000
_cell.length_c   1.000
_cell.angle_alpha   90.00
_cell.angle_beta   90.00
_cell.angle_gamma   90.00
#
_symmetry.space_group_name_H-M   'P 1'
#
loop_
_entity.id
_entity.type
_entity.pdbx_description
1 polymer ?
#
loop_
_entity_poly.entity_id
_entity_poly.type
_entity_poly.pdbx_seq_one_letter_code
_entity_poly.pdbx_strand_id
1 'polypeptide(L)'
;MSKTILITGASKGFGKAWTEILLKNGYNVAATARDINSLTDLKAQYGNAILPLKLDVTKREESLAVVQKVQEHFGTIDILINNAGYALHGAIEEASENDARAQFETNFFGTLWLTQAVLPIMRNQKSGHIIQVSSILGLATLPLVGLYNASKFALEGLSETLATEVKQFGINVTLVEPNGFASNIWHNEIKSESNPAYDGLKKVVSEAENDFGKVEATAPAILKLIQTENPPLRLLLGRVALPFVKQTYEQKLKTWEEWKDVSVEAHG
;
A
#
# COMPACT_ATOMS: atom_id res chain seq x y z
N MET A 1 -0.56 -12.32 -25.05
CA MET A 1 0.64 -11.60 -24.55
C MET A 1 0.65 -11.69 -23.04
N SER A 2 1.82 -11.70 -22.41
CA SER A 2 1.94 -11.68 -20.96
C SER A 2 1.50 -10.32 -20.43
N LYS A 3 0.73 -10.28 -19.32
CA LYS A 3 0.34 -9.01 -18.69
C LYS A 3 1.56 -8.28 -18.13
N THR A 4 1.55 -6.95 -18.22
CA THR A 4 2.59 -6.06 -17.71
C THR A 4 2.17 -5.48 -16.36
N ILE A 5 3.05 -5.59 -15.38
CA ILE A 5 2.84 -5.15 -14.00
C ILE A 5 3.90 -4.10 -13.64
N LEU A 6 3.46 -2.92 -13.21
CA LEU A 6 4.31 -1.91 -12.60
C LEU A 6 4.19 -2.02 -11.08
N ILE A 7 5.30 -2.28 -10.39
CA ILE A 7 5.34 -2.41 -8.93
C ILE A 7 6.34 -1.44 -8.32
N THR A 8 5.94 -0.75 -7.24
CA THR A 8 6.80 0.18 -6.51
C THR A 8 7.39 -0.44 -5.26
N GLY A 9 8.64 -0.04 -4.92
CA GLY A 9 9.31 -0.55 -3.73
C GLY A 9 9.70 -2.02 -3.82
N ALA A 10 10.16 -2.48 -4.98
CA ALA A 10 10.45 -3.89 -5.30
C ALA A 10 11.76 -4.43 -4.69
N SER A 11 12.54 -3.62 -3.98
CA SER A 11 13.86 -4.00 -3.46
C SER A 11 13.84 -4.90 -2.22
N LYS A 12 12.75 -4.89 -1.45
CA LYS A 12 12.62 -5.62 -0.18
C LYS A 12 11.15 -5.89 0.18
N GLY A 13 10.93 -6.68 1.23
CA GLY A 13 9.61 -6.94 1.81
C GLY A 13 8.61 -7.49 0.79
N PHE A 14 7.36 -7.04 0.88
CA PHE A 14 6.30 -7.45 -0.04
C PHE A 14 6.65 -7.22 -1.50
N GLY A 15 7.17 -6.03 -1.84
CA GLY A 15 7.51 -5.69 -3.22
C GLY A 15 8.48 -6.68 -3.86
N LYS A 16 9.51 -7.12 -3.12
CA LYS A 16 10.45 -8.16 -3.60
C LYS A 16 9.77 -9.51 -3.77
N ALA A 17 9.09 -9.99 -2.73
CA ALA A 17 8.42 -11.30 -2.76
C ALA A 17 7.36 -11.39 -3.87
N TRP A 18 6.61 -10.31 -4.08
CA TRP A 18 5.61 -10.26 -5.14
C TRP A 18 6.23 -10.13 -6.53
N THR A 19 7.30 -9.34 -6.69
CA THR A 19 8.05 -9.27 -7.94
C THR A 19 8.55 -10.66 -8.36
N GLU A 20 9.13 -11.42 -7.42
CA GLU A 20 9.65 -12.76 -7.68
C GLU A 20 8.55 -13.75 -8.10
N ILE A 21 7.42 -13.79 -7.40
CA ILE A 21 6.33 -14.72 -7.74
C ILE A 21 5.71 -14.38 -9.11
N LEU A 22 5.59 -13.08 -9.42
CA LEU A 22 5.05 -12.62 -10.70
C LEU A 22 5.96 -12.99 -11.85
N LEU A 23 7.27 -12.77 -11.75
CA LEU A 23 8.25 -13.17 -12.75
C LEU A 23 8.29 -14.69 -12.94
N LYS A 24 8.23 -15.49 -11.85
CA LYS A 24 8.15 -16.95 -11.88
C LYS A 24 6.90 -17.45 -12.63
N ASN A 25 5.82 -16.68 -12.63
CA ASN A 25 4.57 -17.02 -13.31
C ASN A 25 4.44 -16.38 -14.71
N GLY A 26 5.54 -15.88 -15.27
CA GLY A 26 5.62 -15.44 -16.66
C GLY A 26 5.03 -14.06 -16.94
N TYR A 27 4.82 -13.22 -15.92
CA TYR A 27 4.43 -11.82 -16.10
C TYR A 27 5.63 -10.95 -16.50
N ASN A 28 5.39 -9.90 -17.26
CA ASN A 28 6.33 -8.80 -17.44
C ASN A 28 6.25 -7.86 -16.23
N VAL A 29 7.38 -7.56 -15.59
CA VAL A 29 7.39 -6.73 -14.39
C VAL A 29 8.31 -5.53 -14.54
N ALA A 30 7.76 -4.33 -14.53
CA ALA A 30 8.50 -3.10 -14.28
C ALA A 30 8.65 -2.93 -12.75
N ALA A 31 9.84 -3.23 -12.26
CA ALA A 31 10.14 -3.19 -10.83
C ALA A 31 10.88 -1.90 -10.49
N THR A 32 10.38 -1.12 -9.51
CA THR A 32 11.01 0.16 -9.16
C THR A 32 11.60 0.15 -7.76
N ALA A 33 12.73 0.84 -7.61
CA ALA A 33 13.41 1.07 -6.35
C ALA A 33 14.14 2.42 -6.35
N ARG A 34 14.42 3.01 -5.18
CA ARG A 34 15.26 4.21 -5.08
C ARG A 34 16.70 3.92 -5.49
N ASP A 35 17.23 2.76 -5.11
CA ASP A 35 18.50 2.23 -5.59
C ASP A 35 18.24 1.09 -6.57
N ILE A 36 18.51 1.35 -7.85
CA ILE A 36 18.30 0.38 -8.94
C ILE A 36 19.21 -0.84 -8.81
N ASN A 37 20.38 -0.71 -8.17
CA ASN A 37 21.31 -1.82 -8.00
C ASN A 37 20.73 -2.94 -7.14
N SER A 38 19.78 -2.63 -6.27
CA SER A 38 19.04 -3.62 -5.48
C SER A 38 18.20 -4.61 -6.30
N LEU A 39 18.03 -4.36 -7.60
CA LEU A 39 17.26 -5.20 -8.55
C LEU A 39 18.16 -5.96 -9.54
N THR A 40 19.49 -5.87 -9.41
CA THR A 40 20.45 -6.46 -10.35
C THR A 40 20.32 -7.97 -10.44
N ASP A 41 20.17 -8.65 -9.32
CA ASP A 41 20.05 -10.12 -9.27
C ASP A 41 18.77 -10.60 -9.99
N LEU A 42 17.66 -9.89 -9.79
CA LEU A 42 16.42 -10.18 -10.49
C LEU A 42 16.57 -9.94 -12.00
N LYS A 43 17.27 -8.88 -12.41
CA LYS A 43 17.55 -8.64 -13.83
C LYS A 43 18.42 -9.72 -14.44
N ALA A 44 19.45 -10.18 -13.74
CA ALA A 44 20.31 -11.27 -14.17
C ALA A 44 19.53 -12.59 -14.34
N GLN A 45 18.60 -12.87 -13.41
CA GLN A 45 17.82 -14.11 -13.40
C GLN A 45 16.69 -14.14 -14.45
N TYR A 46 15.98 -13.01 -14.66
CA TYR A 46 14.76 -12.97 -15.46
C TYR A 46 14.89 -12.23 -16.81
N GLY A 47 16.06 -11.70 -17.11
CA GLY A 47 16.35 -11.10 -18.42
C GLY A 47 15.35 -10.03 -18.84
N ASN A 48 14.70 -10.22 -19.99
CA ASN A 48 13.78 -9.24 -20.57
C ASN A 48 12.37 -9.24 -19.94
N ALA A 49 12.04 -10.19 -19.08
CA ALA A 49 10.78 -10.19 -18.37
C ALA A 49 10.73 -9.15 -17.24
N ILE A 50 11.88 -8.64 -16.81
CA ILE A 50 11.95 -7.55 -15.81
C ILE A 50 12.58 -6.29 -16.41
N LEU A 51 11.94 -5.13 -16.13
CA LEU A 51 12.45 -3.79 -16.38
C LEU A 51 12.74 -3.09 -15.05
N PRO A 52 13.99 -3.10 -14.55
CA PRO A 52 14.35 -2.34 -13.36
C PRO A 52 14.35 -0.84 -13.66
N LEU A 53 13.73 -0.04 -12.80
CA LEU A 53 13.67 1.41 -12.93
C LEU A 53 13.98 2.10 -11.59
N LYS A 54 14.73 3.18 -11.63
CA LYS A 54 14.90 4.07 -10.48
C LYS A 54 13.65 4.91 -10.31
N LEU A 55 13.12 4.98 -9.07
CA LEU A 55 11.96 5.79 -8.72
C LEU A 55 12.01 6.21 -7.25
N ASP A 56 11.92 7.50 -7.02
CA ASP A 56 11.46 8.08 -5.77
C ASP A 56 10.00 8.50 -5.96
N VAL A 57 9.08 7.78 -5.31
CA VAL A 57 7.63 8.01 -5.46
C VAL A 57 7.18 9.41 -5.01
N THR A 58 7.99 10.09 -4.17
CA THR A 58 7.71 11.46 -3.75
C THR A 58 7.94 12.49 -4.87
N LYS A 59 8.56 12.07 -5.97
CA LYS A 59 8.85 12.92 -7.13
C LYS A 59 7.85 12.65 -8.25
N ARG A 60 6.88 13.54 -8.41
CA ARG A 60 5.81 13.37 -9.40
C ARG A 60 6.33 13.19 -10.82
N GLU A 61 7.35 13.95 -11.21
CA GLU A 61 7.96 13.88 -12.53
C GLU A 61 8.64 12.53 -12.78
N GLU A 62 9.27 11.92 -11.76
CA GLU A 62 9.85 10.58 -11.87
C GLU A 62 8.75 9.54 -12.09
N SER A 63 7.60 9.69 -11.43
CA SER A 63 6.44 8.80 -11.60
C SER A 63 5.91 8.85 -13.05
N LEU A 64 5.77 10.03 -13.64
CA LEU A 64 5.36 10.21 -15.03
C LEU A 64 6.39 9.58 -16.00
N ALA A 65 7.68 9.85 -15.79
CA ALA A 65 8.76 9.33 -16.63
C ALA A 65 8.86 7.80 -16.56
N VAL A 66 8.66 7.20 -15.38
CA VAL A 66 8.65 5.74 -15.19
C VAL A 66 7.49 5.11 -15.96
N VAL A 67 6.28 5.64 -15.82
CA VAL A 67 5.09 5.12 -16.53
C VAL A 67 5.30 5.17 -18.05
N GLN A 68 5.85 6.27 -18.58
CA GLN A 68 6.19 6.39 -19.99
C GLN A 68 7.19 5.31 -20.43
N LYS A 69 8.29 5.12 -19.68
CA LYS A 69 9.30 4.08 -20.00
C LYS A 69 8.72 2.67 -19.99
N VAL A 70 7.81 2.37 -19.06
CA VAL A 70 7.11 1.07 -19.03
C VAL A 70 6.27 0.87 -20.26
N GLN A 71 5.52 1.91 -20.67
CA GLN A 71 4.69 1.85 -21.88
C GLN A 71 5.54 1.73 -23.15
N GLU A 72 6.65 2.45 -23.24
CA GLU A 72 7.60 2.34 -24.39
C GLU A 72 8.22 0.94 -24.47
N HIS A 73 8.53 0.30 -23.34
CA HIS A 73 9.22 -0.98 -23.29
C HIS A 73 8.29 -2.19 -23.51
N PHE A 74 7.12 -2.19 -22.85
CA PHE A 74 6.18 -3.32 -22.86
C PHE A 74 4.91 -3.08 -23.68
N GLY A 75 4.64 -1.84 -24.09
CA GLY A 75 3.46 -1.45 -24.87
C GLY A 75 2.18 -1.26 -24.08
N THR A 76 2.09 -1.79 -22.85
CA THR A 76 0.90 -1.79 -22.01
C THR A 76 1.26 -1.72 -20.53
N ILE A 77 0.31 -1.30 -19.68
CA ILE A 77 0.37 -1.45 -18.23
C ILE A 77 -0.97 -2.02 -17.78
N ASP A 78 -1.00 -3.31 -17.50
CA ASP A 78 -2.22 -4.02 -17.13
C ASP A 78 -2.51 -3.90 -15.63
N ILE A 79 -1.45 -3.85 -14.81
CA ILE A 79 -1.58 -3.80 -13.35
C ILE A 79 -0.57 -2.80 -12.78
N LEU A 80 -1.05 -1.94 -11.88
CA LEU A 80 -0.22 -1.10 -11.02
C LEU A 80 -0.29 -1.64 -9.59
N ILE A 81 0.87 -1.88 -8.97
CA ILE A 81 0.96 -2.22 -7.55
C ILE A 81 1.71 -1.09 -6.83
N ASN A 82 0.97 -0.22 -6.17
CA ASN A 82 1.51 0.82 -5.31
C ASN A 82 1.86 0.22 -3.95
N ASN A 83 3.10 -0.29 -3.83
CA ASN A 83 3.58 -0.94 -2.62
C ASN A 83 4.59 -0.09 -1.82
N ALA A 84 5.27 0.87 -2.45
CA ALA A 84 6.22 1.72 -1.74
C ALA A 84 5.56 2.47 -0.57
N GLY A 85 6.15 2.34 0.61
CA GLY A 85 5.65 2.96 1.83
C GLY A 85 6.50 2.61 3.03
N TYR A 86 6.28 3.32 4.12
CA TYR A 86 6.90 3.06 5.42
C TYR A 86 5.97 3.48 6.56
N ALA A 87 6.29 3.06 7.78
CA ALA A 87 5.58 3.46 8.98
C ALA A 87 6.48 4.35 9.85
N LEU A 88 5.96 5.50 10.25
CA LEU A 88 6.56 6.36 11.26
C LEU A 88 6.08 5.91 12.65
N HIS A 89 7.01 5.71 13.54
CA HIS A 89 6.76 5.33 14.94
C HIS A 89 7.03 6.48 15.89
N GLY A 90 6.13 6.66 16.84
CA GLY A 90 6.19 7.64 17.89
C GLY A 90 4.79 8.13 18.26
N ALA A 91 4.67 8.77 19.43
CA ALA A 91 3.44 9.47 19.79
C ALA A 91 3.19 10.64 18.82
N ILE A 92 1.94 11.02 18.63
CA ILE A 92 1.58 12.12 17.70
C ILE A 92 2.31 13.41 18.07
N GLU A 93 2.44 13.68 19.36
CA GLU A 93 3.15 14.87 19.86
C GLU A 93 4.66 14.86 19.57
N GLU A 94 5.25 13.69 19.39
CA GLU A 94 6.68 13.53 19.14
C GLU A 94 7.07 13.78 17.66
N ALA A 95 6.09 13.76 16.76
CA ALA A 95 6.37 13.85 15.34
C ALA A 95 6.70 15.29 14.93
N SER A 96 7.82 15.48 14.24
CA SER A 96 8.14 16.77 13.62
C SER A 96 7.24 17.05 12.39
N GLU A 97 7.16 18.32 11.98
CA GLU A 97 6.46 18.71 10.74
C GLU A 97 7.05 17.97 9.54
N ASN A 98 8.38 17.87 9.46
CA ASN A 98 9.04 17.18 8.35
C ASN A 98 8.69 15.70 8.31
N ASP A 99 8.63 15.02 9.46
CA ASP A 99 8.25 13.61 9.53
C ASP A 99 6.81 13.40 9.09
N ALA A 100 5.91 14.26 9.55
CA ALA A 100 4.50 14.22 9.18
C ALA A 100 4.32 14.38 7.66
N ARG A 101 4.97 15.40 7.07
CA ARG A 101 4.94 15.64 5.62
C ARG A 101 5.54 14.47 4.85
N ALA A 102 6.72 13.98 5.23
CA ALA A 102 7.40 12.88 4.57
C ALA A 102 6.59 11.58 4.56
N GLN A 103 5.86 11.29 5.67
CA GLN A 103 4.95 10.15 5.75
C GLN A 103 3.84 10.23 4.69
N PHE A 104 3.22 11.40 4.53
CA PHE A 104 2.18 11.62 3.54
C PHE A 104 2.73 11.69 2.12
N GLU A 105 3.86 12.35 1.90
CA GLU A 105 4.52 12.41 0.59
C GLU A 105 4.77 11.00 0.02
N THR A 106 5.21 10.06 0.88
CA THR A 106 5.48 8.71 0.42
C THR A 106 4.21 7.87 0.30
N ASN A 107 3.42 7.77 1.39
CA ASN A 107 2.35 6.78 1.48
C ASN A 107 1.08 7.20 0.72
N PHE A 108 0.83 8.50 0.59
CA PHE A 108 -0.37 9.04 -0.04
C PHE A 108 -0.08 9.69 -1.40
N PHE A 109 0.74 10.75 -1.42
CA PHE A 109 0.99 11.48 -2.66
C PHE A 109 1.75 10.64 -3.68
N GLY A 110 2.77 9.86 -3.26
CA GLY A 110 3.47 8.95 -4.17
C GLY A 110 2.55 7.94 -4.84
N THR A 111 1.59 7.39 -4.09
CA THR A 111 0.55 6.52 -4.62
C THR A 111 -0.39 7.25 -5.58
N LEU A 112 -0.79 8.49 -5.24
CA LEU A 112 -1.64 9.32 -6.07
C LEU A 112 -0.98 9.63 -7.43
N TRP A 113 0.30 10.02 -7.43
CA TRP A 113 1.01 10.40 -8.67
C TRP A 113 1.09 9.25 -9.66
N LEU A 114 1.43 8.04 -9.20
CA LEU A 114 1.49 6.86 -10.07
C LEU A 114 0.09 6.43 -10.54
N THR A 115 -0.89 6.48 -9.65
CA THR A 115 -2.28 6.22 -10.02
C THR A 115 -2.74 7.15 -11.14
N GLN A 116 -2.52 8.46 -10.99
CA GLN A 116 -2.86 9.45 -12.01
C GLN A 116 -2.10 9.21 -13.33
N ALA A 117 -0.83 8.79 -13.24
CA ALA A 117 0.00 8.57 -14.43
C ALA A 117 -0.45 7.35 -15.25
N VAL A 118 -0.92 6.26 -14.62
CA VAL A 118 -1.36 5.05 -15.35
C VAL A 118 -2.81 5.13 -15.85
N LEU A 119 -3.66 5.92 -15.22
CA LEU A 119 -5.09 5.99 -15.55
C LEU A 119 -5.38 6.30 -17.04
N PRO A 120 -4.70 7.26 -17.71
CA PRO A 120 -4.94 7.50 -19.14
C PRO A 120 -4.65 6.27 -20.00
N ILE A 121 -3.60 5.49 -19.67
CA ILE A 121 -3.21 4.27 -20.36
C ILE A 121 -4.29 3.20 -20.18
N MET A 122 -4.64 2.89 -18.95
CA MET A 122 -5.65 1.87 -18.61
C MET A 122 -7.03 2.23 -19.17
N ARG A 123 -7.41 3.52 -19.17
CA ARG A 123 -8.67 3.99 -19.76
C ARG A 123 -8.69 3.78 -21.28
N ASN A 124 -7.58 4.05 -21.97
CA ASN A 124 -7.47 3.78 -23.40
C ASN A 124 -7.50 2.28 -23.72
N GLN A 125 -6.92 1.45 -22.84
CA GLN A 125 -6.97 -0.02 -22.91
C GLN A 125 -8.36 -0.58 -22.61
N LYS A 126 -9.25 0.20 -21.97
CA LYS A 126 -10.56 -0.22 -21.42
C LYS A 126 -10.42 -1.39 -20.45
N SER A 127 -9.29 -1.50 -19.80
CA SER A 127 -8.96 -2.52 -18.81
C SER A 127 -7.79 -2.08 -17.96
N GLY A 128 -7.75 -2.55 -16.72
CA GLY A 128 -6.64 -2.33 -15.80
C GLY A 128 -6.96 -2.82 -14.39
N HIS A 129 -5.94 -2.97 -13.57
CA HIS A 129 -6.10 -3.26 -12.15
C HIS A 129 -5.11 -2.45 -11.33
N ILE A 130 -5.62 -1.59 -10.47
CA ILE A 130 -4.83 -0.77 -9.54
C ILE A 130 -4.89 -1.42 -8.16
N ILE A 131 -3.74 -1.87 -7.67
CA ILE A 131 -3.61 -2.51 -6.36
C ILE A 131 -2.86 -1.53 -5.44
N GLN A 132 -3.56 -1.08 -4.39
CA GLN A 132 -3.05 -0.15 -3.40
C GLN A 132 -2.67 -0.93 -2.14
N VAL A 133 -1.40 -0.92 -1.75
CA VAL A 133 -0.98 -1.56 -0.50
C VAL A 133 -1.27 -0.62 0.66
N SER A 134 -2.41 -0.86 1.29
CA SER A 134 -2.86 -0.19 2.50
C SER A 134 -2.33 -0.92 3.75
N SER A 135 -3.18 -1.09 4.73
CA SER A 135 -2.96 -1.82 5.98
C SER A 135 -4.30 -2.02 6.67
N ILE A 136 -4.42 -2.99 7.57
CA ILE A 136 -5.52 -3.00 8.55
C ILE A 136 -5.57 -1.68 9.34
N LEU A 137 -4.44 -0.96 9.43
CA LEU A 137 -4.35 0.35 10.06
C LEU A 137 -4.86 1.51 9.18
N GLY A 138 -5.43 1.21 8.02
CA GLY A 138 -6.32 2.10 7.27
C GLY A 138 -7.80 1.95 7.64
N LEU A 139 -8.16 0.89 8.39
CA LEU A 139 -9.51 0.58 8.84
C LEU A 139 -9.67 0.69 10.37
N ALA A 140 -8.60 0.44 11.09
CA ALA A 140 -8.51 0.51 12.54
C ALA A 140 -7.24 1.27 12.94
N THR A 141 -7.03 1.54 14.22
CA THR A 141 -5.86 2.30 14.68
C THR A 141 -5.12 1.57 15.79
N LEU A 142 -3.80 1.78 15.83
CA LEU A 142 -2.95 1.43 16.96
C LEU A 142 -2.26 2.69 17.48
N PRO A 143 -1.93 2.75 18.79
CA PRO A 143 -1.13 3.84 19.34
C PRO A 143 0.30 3.83 18.77
N LEU A 144 0.99 4.96 18.90
CA LEU A 144 2.39 5.18 18.48
C LEU A 144 2.64 5.07 16.97
N VAL A 145 1.60 5.00 16.14
CA VAL A 145 1.69 5.00 14.67
C VAL A 145 0.61 5.91 14.07
N GLY A 146 0.27 7.01 14.77
CA GLY A 146 -0.86 7.88 14.41
C GLY A 146 -0.78 8.46 13.00
N LEU A 147 0.38 8.97 12.57
CA LEU A 147 0.57 9.52 11.22
C LEU A 147 0.54 8.43 10.13
N TYR A 148 1.05 7.24 10.43
CA TYR A 148 0.90 6.09 9.54
C TYR A 148 -0.57 5.71 9.38
N ASN A 149 -1.31 5.55 10.51
CA ASN A 149 -2.76 5.28 10.46
C ASN A 149 -3.44 6.33 9.57
N ALA A 150 -3.23 7.62 9.82
CA ALA A 150 -3.83 8.71 9.04
C ALA A 150 -3.52 8.61 7.55
N SER A 151 -2.27 8.31 7.18
CA SER A 151 -1.88 8.14 5.78
C SER A 151 -2.58 6.96 5.10
N LYS A 152 -2.82 5.85 5.84
CA LYS A 152 -3.53 4.68 5.32
C LYS A 152 -5.05 4.91 5.25
N PHE A 153 -5.65 5.58 6.23
CA PHE A 153 -7.05 6.02 6.14
C PHE A 153 -7.29 6.95 4.94
N ALA A 154 -6.35 7.87 4.66
CA ALA A 154 -6.44 8.71 3.48
C ALA A 154 -6.39 7.88 2.18
N LEU A 155 -5.53 6.85 2.13
CA LEU A 155 -5.43 5.95 0.99
C LEU A 155 -6.71 5.11 0.80
N GLU A 156 -7.35 4.65 1.89
CA GLU A 156 -8.63 3.93 1.85
C GLU A 156 -9.71 4.80 1.18
N GLY A 157 -9.92 6.03 1.68
CA GLY A 157 -10.94 6.92 1.12
C GLY A 157 -10.68 7.28 -0.35
N LEU A 158 -9.42 7.56 -0.72
CA LEU A 158 -9.02 7.81 -2.10
C LEU A 158 -9.36 6.61 -2.99
N SER A 159 -8.99 5.40 -2.56
CA SER A 159 -9.11 4.20 -3.38
C SER A 159 -10.56 3.72 -3.54
N GLU A 160 -11.37 3.87 -2.51
CA GLU A 160 -12.80 3.55 -2.55
C GLU A 160 -13.55 4.49 -3.52
N THR A 161 -13.21 5.78 -3.49
CA THR A 161 -13.72 6.77 -4.44
C THR A 161 -13.28 6.42 -5.86
N LEU A 162 -11.98 6.19 -6.06
CA LEU A 162 -11.42 5.84 -7.36
C LEU A 162 -12.09 4.61 -7.96
N ALA A 163 -12.36 3.57 -7.17
CA ALA A 163 -13.00 2.35 -7.65
C ALA A 163 -14.35 2.63 -8.31
N THR A 164 -15.11 3.58 -7.78
CA THR A 164 -16.38 4.01 -8.35
C THR A 164 -16.20 4.81 -9.63
N GLU A 165 -15.24 5.75 -9.64
CA GLU A 165 -14.96 6.64 -10.78
C GLU A 165 -14.48 5.88 -12.03
N VAL A 166 -13.62 4.85 -11.85
CA VAL A 166 -12.97 4.16 -12.97
C VAL A 166 -13.68 2.89 -13.44
N LYS A 167 -14.72 2.45 -12.73
CA LYS A 167 -15.47 1.24 -13.05
C LYS A 167 -16.02 1.24 -14.49
N GLN A 168 -16.50 2.39 -14.95
CA GLN A 168 -17.01 2.56 -16.31
C GLN A 168 -15.97 2.34 -17.41
N PHE A 169 -14.67 2.38 -17.06
CA PHE A 169 -13.57 2.17 -17.99
C PHE A 169 -13.02 0.73 -17.95
N GLY A 170 -13.67 -0.18 -17.21
CA GLY A 170 -13.20 -1.54 -17.04
C GLY A 170 -11.93 -1.66 -16.17
N ILE A 171 -11.67 -0.67 -15.30
CA ILE A 171 -10.53 -0.65 -14.40
C ILE A 171 -10.98 -1.08 -13.01
N ASN A 172 -10.31 -2.11 -12.46
CA ASN A 172 -10.50 -2.57 -11.09
C ASN A 172 -9.56 -1.83 -10.13
N VAL A 173 -10.01 -1.67 -8.90
CA VAL A 173 -9.20 -1.16 -7.79
C VAL A 173 -9.30 -2.15 -6.62
N THR A 174 -8.16 -2.50 -6.03
CA THR A 174 -8.13 -3.33 -4.82
C THR A 174 -7.20 -2.71 -3.79
N LEU A 175 -7.68 -2.57 -2.57
CA LEU A 175 -6.90 -2.29 -1.39
C LEU A 175 -6.42 -3.61 -0.78
N VAL A 176 -5.12 -3.79 -0.67
CA VAL A 176 -4.51 -4.91 0.04
C VAL A 176 -4.16 -4.41 1.44
N GLU A 177 -4.72 -5.06 2.46
CA GLU A 177 -4.73 -4.60 3.85
C GLU A 177 -4.04 -5.62 4.76
N PRO A 178 -2.68 -5.64 4.79
CA PRO A 178 -1.95 -6.56 5.65
C PRO A 178 -2.09 -6.20 7.14
N ASN A 179 -2.09 -7.23 8.02
CA ASN A 179 -1.74 -7.04 9.42
C ASN A 179 -0.22 -6.91 9.59
N GLY A 180 0.33 -7.16 10.77
CA GLY A 180 1.77 -7.20 11.01
C GLY A 180 2.43 -8.37 10.26
N PHE A 181 3.47 -8.08 9.48
CA PHE A 181 4.35 -9.05 8.82
C PHE A 181 5.80 -8.75 9.17
N ALA A 182 6.62 -9.79 9.25
CA ALA A 182 8.06 -9.69 9.49
C ALA A 182 8.75 -9.05 8.27
N SER A 183 8.60 -7.74 8.13
CA SER A 183 9.17 -6.93 7.06
C SER A 183 9.98 -5.78 7.66
N ASN A 184 10.86 -5.18 6.84
CA ASN A 184 11.66 -4.03 7.28
C ASN A 184 10.85 -2.71 7.37
N ILE A 185 9.53 -2.76 7.29
CA ILE A 185 8.69 -1.56 7.40
C ILE A 185 8.83 -0.90 8.78
N TRP A 186 9.07 -1.72 9.79
CA TRP A 186 9.21 -1.33 11.19
C TRP A 186 10.64 -0.87 11.57
N HIS A 187 11.65 -1.16 10.72
CA HIS A 187 13.04 -0.79 10.97
C HIS A 187 13.46 0.54 10.31
N ASN A 188 12.59 1.15 9.52
CA ASN A 188 12.81 2.50 8.97
C ASN A 188 12.19 3.55 9.91
N GLU A 189 12.42 3.41 11.19
CA GLU A 189 11.99 4.39 12.18
C GLU A 189 12.67 5.73 11.89
N ILE A 190 11.90 6.69 11.41
CA ILE A 190 12.24 8.09 11.65
C ILE A 190 11.92 8.28 13.13
N LYS A 191 12.97 8.37 13.95
CA LYS A 191 12.79 8.60 15.40
C LYS A 191 12.52 10.08 15.56
N SER A 192 11.28 10.43 15.87
CA SER A 192 10.94 11.68 16.51
C SER A 192 11.70 11.82 17.84
N GLU A 193 11.92 13.03 18.31
CA GLU A 193 12.50 13.24 19.64
C GLU A 193 11.62 12.56 20.70
N SER A 194 12.22 11.65 21.48
CA SER A 194 11.48 10.86 22.47
C SER A 194 11.00 11.75 23.63
N ASN A 195 9.71 11.73 23.89
CA ASN A 195 9.13 12.39 25.06
C ASN A 195 8.90 11.36 26.17
N PRO A 196 9.55 11.52 27.36
CA PRO A 196 9.40 10.57 28.47
C PRO A 196 7.96 10.39 28.97
N ALA A 197 7.06 11.35 28.71
CA ALA A 197 5.66 11.21 29.06
C ALA A 197 4.97 9.99 28.41
N TYR A 198 5.51 9.48 27.29
CA TYR A 198 4.99 8.33 26.56
C TYR A 198 5.75 7.02 26.85
N ASP A 199 6.77 7.01 27.71
CA ASP A 199 7.60 5.83 27.96
C ASP A 199 6.78 4.63 28.48
N GLY A 200 5.79 4.90 29.35
CA GLY A 200 4.89 3.86 29.84
C GLY A 200 4.08 3.21 28.71
N LEU A 201 3.55 3.99 27.78
CA LEU A 201 2.82 3.49 26.62
C LEU A 201 3.75 2.72 25.66
N LYS A 202 4.95 3.26 25.40
CA LYS A 202 5.97 2.61 24.56
C LYS A 202 6.36 1.25 25.12
N LYS A 203 6.53 1.14 26.43
CA LYS A 203 6.82 -0.12 27.10
C LYS A 203 5.69 -1.14 26.88
N VAL A 204 4.44 -0.77 27.14
CA VAL A 204 3.27 -1.64 26.93
C VAL A 204 3.20 -2.14 25.48
N VAL A 205 3.39 -1.25 24.51
CA VAL A 205 3.34 -1.62 23.07
C VAL A 205 4.51 -2.52 22.68
N SER A 206 5.71 -2.29 23.21
CA SER A 206 6.90 -3.13 22.92
C SER A 206 6.83 -4.53 23.54
N GLU A 207 6.14 -4.67 24.67
CA GLU A 207 5.94 -5.96 25.37
C GLU A 207 4.75 -6.75 24.82
N ALA A 208 3.91 -6.14 23.97
CA ALA A 208 2.78 -6.83 23.35
C ALA A 208 3.26 -7.96 22.43
N GLU A 209 2.65 -9.14 22.59
CA GLU A 209 2.92 -10.26 21.69
C GLU A 209 2.50 -9.90 20.26
N ASN A 210 3.44 -9.98 19.34
CA ASN A 210 3.20 -9.70 17.93
C ASN A 210 3.17 -11.00 17.12
N ASP A 211 2.02 -11.31 16.56
CA ASP A 211 1.85 -12.42 15.63
C ASP A 211 2.13 -11.96 14.18
N PHE A 212 3.42 -11.80 13.88
CA PHE A 212 3.85 -11.39 12.55
C PHE A 212 3.78 -12.54 11.54
N GLY A 213 3.08 -12.30 10.42
CA GLY A 213 3.09 -13.18 9.26
C GLY A 213 4.45 -13.18 8.54
N LYS A 214 4.71 -14.22 7.74
CA LYS A 214 5.86 -14.27 6.83
C LYS A 214 5.52 -13.55 5.53
N VAL A 215 6.39 -12.64 5.08
CA VAL A 215 6.19 -11.86 3.86
C VAL A 215 5.94 -12.75 2.65
N GLU A 216 6.72 -13.82 2.50
CA GLU A 216 6.65 -14.76 1.37
C GLU A 216 5.30 -15.48 1.29
N ALA A 217 4.64 -15.68 2.43
CA ALA A 217 3.32 -16.32 2.49
C ALA A 217 2.21 -15.48 1.82
N THR A 218 2.46 -14.18 1.57
CA THR A 218 1.49 -13.30 0.88
C THR A 218 1.54 -13.42 -0.64
N ALA A 219 2.65 -13.92 -1.20
CA ALA A 219 2.87 -13.96 -2.64
C ALA A 219 1.80 -14.79 -3.41
N PRO A 220 1.38 -16.00 -2.94
CA PRO A 220 0.28 -16.73 -3.57
C PRO A 220 -1.07 -15.98 -3.53
N ALA A 221 -1.33 -15.20 -2.47
CA ALA A 221 -2.57 -14.43 -2.37
C ALA A 221 -2.61 -13.30 -3.40
N ILE A 222 -1.49 -12.62 -3.62
CA ILE A 222 -1.37 -11.58 -4.66
C ILE A 222 -1.48 -12.19 -6.06
N LEU A 223 -0.84 -13.33 -6.30
CA LEU A 223 -0.98 -14.04 -7.57
C LEU A 223 -2.45 -14.40 -7.85
N LYS A 224 -3.15 -14.95 -6.85
CA LYS A 224 -4.58 -15.26 -6.95
C LYS A 224 -5.41 -14.00 -7.22
N LEU A 225 -5.14 -12.90 -6.53
CA LEU A 225 -5.83 -11.62 -6.74
C LEU A 225 -5.70 -11.14 -8.19
N ILE A 226 -4.49 -11.17 -8.75
CA ILE A 226 -4.18 -10.72 -10.11
C ILE A 226 -4.84 -11.62 -11.18
N GLN A 227 -5.06 -12.89 -10.88
CA GLN A 227 -5.71 -13.86 -11.76
C GLN A 227 -7.24 -13.84 -11.64
N THR A 228 -7.79 -13.17 -10.63
CA THR A 228 -9.23 -13.10 -10.41
C THR A 228 -9.86 -12.11 -11.40
N GLU A 229 -10.89 -12.54 -12.12
CA GLU A 229 -11.59 -11.72 -13.11
C GLU A 229 -12.32 -10.54 -12.45
N ASN A 230 -13.00 -10.79 -11.34
CA ASN A 230 -13.73 -9.79 -10.55
C ASN A 230 -13.10 -9.68 -9.16
N PRO A 231 -11.95 -8.97 -9.03
CA PRO A 231 -11.25 -8.86 -7.76
C PRO A 231 -12.06 -8.04 -6.73
N PRO A 232 -11.95 -8.35 -5.44
CA PRO A 232 -12.63 -7.59 -4.40
C PRO A 232 -12.01 -6.20 -4.27
N LEU A 233 -12.80 -5.23 -3.80
CA LEU A 233 -12.27 -3.91 -3.45
C LEU A 233 -11.27 -3.97 -2.29
N ARG A 234 -11.46 -4.89 -1.34
CA ARG A 234 -10.61 -5.08 -0.15
C ARG A 234 -10.15 -6.51 0.01
N LEU A 235 -8.86 -6.68 0.28
CA LEU A 235 -8.24 -7.96 0.57
C LEU A 235 -7.42 -7.86 1.86
N LEU A 236 -8.01 -8.31 2.96
CA LEU A 236 -7.30 -8.45 4.23
C LEU A 236 -6.26 -9.57 4.15
N LEU A 237 -5.03 -9.31 4.59
CA LEU A 237 -3.97 -10.31 4.64
C LEU A 237 -3.52 -10.56 6.08
N GLY A 238 -3.47 -11.84 6.43
CA GLY A 238 -3.03 -12.33 7.73
C GLY A 238 -4.17 -12.73 8.65
N ARG A 239 -3.89 -13.69 9.55
CA ARG A 239 -4.91 -14.37 10.35
C ARG A 239 -5.60 -13.49 11.39
N VAL A 240 -4.93 -12.44 11.86
CA VAL A 240 -5.50 -11.50 12.84
C VAL A 240 -6.21 -10.31 12.19
N ALA A 241 -6.07 -10.13 10.86
CA ALA A 241 -6.60 -8.97 10.16
C ALA A 241 -8.13 -8.86 10.29
N LEU A 242 -8.86 -9.89 9.87
CA LEU A 242 -10.33 -9.87 9.93
C LEU A 242 -10.89 -9.78 11.36
N PRO A 243 -10.43 -10.57 12.35
CA PRO A 243 -10.93 -10.43 13.73
C PRO A 243 -10.71 -9.03 14.30
N PHE A 244 -9.54 -8.44 14.10
CA PHE A 244 -9.20 -7.11 14.60
C PHE A 244 -10.08 -6.00 13.99
N VAL A 245 -10.21 -6.01 12.66
CA VAL A 245 -11.03 -5.03 11.95
C VAL A 245 -12.50 -5.19 12.34
N LYS A 246 -13.01 -6.43 12.39
CA LYS A 246 -14.39 -6.70 12.78
C LYS A 246 -14.71 -6.14 14.18
N GLN A 247 -13.88 -6.44 15.18
CA GLN A 247 -14.04 -5.92 16.54
C GLN A 247 -14.06 -4.39 16.56
N THR A 248 -13.15 -3.75 15.81
CA THR A 248 -13.09 -2.29 15.72
C THR A 248 -14.39 -1.69 15.16
N TYR A 249 -14.92 -2.28 14.08
CA TYR A 249 -16.15 -1.80 13.46
C TYR A 249 -17.38 -2.06 14.32
N GLU A 250 -17.47 -3.20 15.00
CA GLU A 250 -18.54 -3.49 15.98
C GLU A 250 -18.57 -2.42 17.08
N GLN A 251 -17.39 -2.01 17.59
CA GLN A 251 -17.30 -0.95 18.58
C GLN A 251 -17.73 0.42 18.05
N LYS A 252 -17.29 0.78 16.85
CA LYS A 252 -17.71 2.04 16.19
C LYS A 252 -19.21 2.07 15.97
N LEU A 253 -19.79 0.99 15.42
CA LEU A 253 -21.24 0.89 15.18
C LEU A 253 -22.04 1.02 16.48
N LYS A 254 -21.58 0.37 17.56
CA LYS A 254 -22.22 0.49 18.86
C LYS A 254 -22.27 1.94 19.33
N THR A 255 -21.15 2.64 19.29
CA THR A 255 -21.08 4.05 19.68
C THR A 255 -21.98 4.93 18.81
N TRP A 256 -22.02 4.72 17.51
CA TRP A 256 -22.89 5.47 16.60
C TRP A 256 -24.37 5.24 16.88
N GLU A 257 -24.77 4.01 17.18
CA GLU A 257 -26.15 3.69 17.56
C GLU A 257 -26.54 4.32 18.90
N GLU A 258 -25.62 4.31 19.90
CA GLU A 258 -25.84 4.96 21.21
C GLU A 258 -26.04 6.48 21.08
N TRP A 259 -25.46 7.13 20.07
CA TRP A 259 -25.56 8.58 19.82
C TRP A 259 -26.51 8.95 18.69
N LYS A 260 -27.30 8.00 18.19
CA LYS A 260 -28.19 8.18 17.04
C LYS A 260 -29.23 9.29 17.23
N ASP A 261 -29.87 9.34 18.39
CA ASP A 261 -30.92 10.34 18.67
C ASP A 261 -30.35 11.76 18.62
N VAL A 262 -29.17 11.98 19.23
CA VAL A 262 -28.45 13.25 19.15
C VAL A 262 -28.11 13.62 17.70
N SER A 263 -27.69 12.65 16.90
CA SER A 263 -27.39 12.85 15.49
C SER A 263 -28.62 13.22 14.66
N VAL A 264 -29.76 12.60 14.94
CA VAL A 264 -31.04 12.90 14.27
C VAL A 264 -31.55 14.29 14.66
N GLU A 265 -31.53 14.61 15.95
CA GLU A 265 -31.91 15.94 16.44
C GLU A 265 -31.06 17.07 15.85
N ALA A 266 -29.76 16.82 15.58
CA ALA A 266 -28.87 17.79 14.95
C ALA A 266 -29.20 18.08 13.46
N HIS A 267 -30.11 17.32 12.85
CA HIS A 267 -30.54 17.59 11.48
C HIS A 267 -31.59 18.72 11.40
N GLY A 268 -32.34 18.99 12.49
CA GLY A 268 -33.39 20.02 12.57
C GLY A 268 -34.79 19.48 12.35
#